data_1ede91b118df97f538fc13b5df4a1e72
#
_entry.id   1ede91b118df97f538fc13b5df4a1e72
#
_cell.length_a   1.000
_cell.length_b   1.000
_cell.length_c   1.000
_cell.angle_alpha   90.00
_cell.angle_beta   90.00
_cell.angle_gamma   90.00
#
_symmetry.space_group_name_H-M   'P 1'
#
loop_
_entity.id
_entity.type
_entity.pdbx_description
1 polymer ?
#
loop_
_entity_poly.entity_id
_entity_poly.type
_entity_poly.pdbx_seq_one_letter_code
_entity_poly.pdbx_strand_id
1 'polypeptide(L)'
;VALIVIRCGSDVSLELPPEATLLDVSAVPTRKELRALDDAAAIALPHDPTPTLDEIAAQPDVRHLGTPELAPQAPHLKDPLRVVVVGTDAALSVVLTRMMRSDYLWAELGFVPVQESTVARNWGLPTDFESALSVALSAPVRPVPLIRNDAGLAIAGSASISEWSNGEITGEIIVDDHVVVRHEATNTTGIGTYGARLVPMVDAPGILAAKAVSPVAASASFGLAADTAKPSGFGAWLRSKFSSPAAPGQLDEDTVCTGRAVQAGGPELRVVVDGVSAKRPVNRVTFYRHLRDLQVVRP
;
A
#
# COMPACT_ATOMS: atom_id res chain seq x y z
N VAL A 1 16.34 20.17 9.61
CA VAL A 1 15.73 19.01 8.95
C VAL A 1 16.27 18.92 7.56
N ALA A 2 16.91 17.80 7.20
CA ALA A 2 17.25 17.52 5.80
C ALA A 2 15.96 17.16 5.05
N LEU A 3 15.58 17.95 4.03
CA LEU A 3 14.36 17.77 3.28
C LEU A 3 14.65 17.30 1.86
N ILE A 4 14.11 16.14 1.50
CA ILE A 4 14.17 15.60 0.14
C ILE A 4 12.75 15.48 -0.39
N VAL A 5 12.48 16.10 -1.53
CA VAL A 5 11.21 16.01 -2.23
C VAL A 5 11.41 15.19 -3.49
N ILE A 6 10.66 14.11 -3.64
CA ILE A 6 10.70 13.21 -4.80
C ILE A 6 9.47 13.49 -5.66
N ARG A 7 9.66 14.09 -6.83
CA ARG A 7 8.59 14.35 -7.79
C ARG A 7 8.53 13.22 -8.82
N CYS A 8 7.45 12.45 -8.77
CA CYS A 8 7.30 11.20 -9.53
C CYS A 8 6.48 11.44 -10.80
N GLY A 9 7.14 11.55 -11.96
CA GLY A 9 6.51 11.62 -13.29
C GLY A 9 5.48 12.75 -13.45
N SER A 10 5.68 13.86 -12.78
CA SER A 10 4.77 14.99 -12.75
C SER A 10 5.55 16.28 -13.05
N ASP A 11 4.97 17.17 -13.84
CA ASP A 11 5.51 18.52 -14.13
C ASP A 11 4.93 19.59 -13.20
N VAL A 12 4.31 19.19 -12.08
CA VAL A 12 3.71 20.11 -11.13
C VAL A 12 4.80 21.04 -10.56
N SER A 13 4.54 22.34 -10.61
CA SER A 13 5.40 23.33 -9.95
C SER A 13 5.29 23.19 -8.43
N LEU A 14 6.41 23.21 -7.74
CA LEU A 14 6.49 23.07 -6.29
C LEU A 14 7.11 24.32 -5.69
N GLU A 15 6.40 24.95 -4.77
CA GLU A 15 6.99 25.99 -3.92
C GLU A 15 7.66 25.30 -2.73
N LEU A 16 8.98 25.17 -2.80
CA LEU A 16 9.79 24.47 -1.80
C LEU A 16 10.71 25.43 -1.04
N PRO A 17 11.02 25.13 0.23
CA PRO A 17 12.07 25.85 0.95
C PRO A 17 13.41 25.75 0.21
N PRO A 18 14.27 26.81 0.28
CA PRO A 18 15.51 26.86 -0.48
C PRO A 18 16.53 25.76 -0.11
N GLU A 19 16.41 25.17 1.09
CA GLU A 19 17.22 24.05 1.56
C GLU A 19 16.72 22.67 1.09
N ALA A 20 15.58 22.61 0.43
CA ALA A 20 15.02 21.35 -0.04
C ALA A 20 15.78 20.83 -1.26
N THR A 21 16.07 19.53 -1.24
CA THR A 21 16.59 18.82 -2.42
C THR A 21 15.45 18.23 -3.21
N LEU A 22 15.26 18.68 -4.46
CA LEU A 22 14.27 18.11 -5.37
C LEU A 22 14.90 17.01 -6.22
N LEU A 23 14.25 15.85 -6.25
CA LEU A 23 14.60 14.70 -7.09
C LEU A 23 13.46 14.44 -8.08
N ASP A 24 13.73 14.65 -9.37
CA ASP A 24 12.80 14.29 -10.44
C ASP A 24 13.06 12.86 -10.88
N VAL A 25 12.01 12.02 -10.79
CA VAL A 25 12.10 10.59 -11.08
C VAL A 25 10.94 10.12 -11.95
N SER A 26 11.01 8.89 -12.45
CA SER A 26 9.93 8.28 -13.22
C SER A 26 8.63 8.21 -12.41
N ALA A 27 7.47 8.12 -13.08
CA ALA A 27 6.14 8.03 -12.45
C ALA A 27 6.06 6.90 -11.41
N VAL A 28 6.75 5.79 -11.65
CA VAL A 28 7.04 4.73 -10.66
C VAL A 28 8.57 4.61 -10.59
N PRO A 29 9.20 5.11 -9.52
CA PRO A 29 10.66 5.21 -9.46
C PRO A 29 11.37 3.87 -9.53
N THR A 30 12.53 3.84 -10.14
CA THR A 30 13.42 2.70 -10.12
C THR A 30 14.34 2.73 -8.90
N ARG A 31 14.91 1.57 -8.55
CA ARG A 31 15.91 1.49 -7.48
C ARG A 31 17.10 2.44 -7.70
N LYS A 32 17.51 2.66 -8.95
CA LYS A 32 18.64 3.52 -9.29
C LYS A 32 18.32 5.00 -9.02
N GLU A 33 17.13 5.44 -9.36
CA GLU A 33 16.66 6.82 -9.14
C GLU A 33 16.55 7.16 -7.65
N LEU A 34 16.24 6.16 -6.81
CA LEU A 34 16.11 6.36 -5.35
C LEU A 34 17.44 6.26 -4.58
N ARG A 35 18.59 6.12 -5.26
CA ARG A 35 19.88 5.97 -4.59
C ARG A 35 20.25 7.17 -3.72
N ALA A 36 19.87 8.36 -4.14
CA ALA A 36 20.12 9.58 -3.37
C ALA A 36 19.47 9.57 -1.97
N LEU A 37 18.36 8.83 -1.80
CA LEU A 37 17.75 8.62 -0.47
C LEU A 37 18.64 7.79 0.44
N ASP A 38 19.26 6.74 -0.09
CA ASP A 38 20.16 5.87 0.68
C ASP A 38 21.38 6.66 1.16
N ASP A 39 21.94 7.50 0.27
CA ASP A 39 23.09 8.35 0.57
C ASP A 39 22.73 9.37 1.65
N ALA A 40 21.55 9.99 1.57
CA ALA A 40 21.06 10.93 2.58
C ALA A 40 20.79 10.25 3.94
N ALA A 41 20.21 9.06 3.94
CA ALA A 41 19.98 8.29 5.16
C ALA A 41 21.30 7.91 5.83
N ALA A 42 22.31 7.47 5.06
CA ALA A 42 23.63 7.15 5.59
C ALA A 42 24.36 8.37 6.19
N ILE A 43 24.08 9.58 5.67
CA ILE A 43 24.62 10.82 6.23
C ILE A 43 23.90 11.19 7.53
N ALA A 44 22.56 11.04 7.56
CA ALA A 44 21.74 11.42 8.70
C ALA A 44 21.96 10.48 9.91
N LEU A 45 22.18 9.18 9.65
CA LEU A 45 22.46 8.16 10.67
C LEU A 45 23.60 7.24 10.20
N PRO A 46 24.87 7.66 10.33
CA PRO A 46 26.02 6.87 9.91
C PRO A 46 26.18 5.54 10.65
N HIS A 47 25.70 5.49 11.87
CA HIS A 47 25.68 4.29 12.72
C HIS A 47 24.38 4.23 13.48
N ASP A 48 23.63 3.15 13.33
CA ASP A 48 22.38 2.91 14.06
C ASP A 48 22.70 2.14 15.36
N PRO A 49 22.50 2.77 16.54
CA PRO A 49 22.76 2.12 17.83
C PRO A 49 21.54 1.33 18.33
N THR A 50 20.44 1.30 17.60
CA THR A 50 19.22 0.62 18.03
C THR A 50 19.26 -0.88 17.70
N PRO A 51 18.44 -1.71 18.36
CA PRO A 51 18.36 -3.13 18.04
C PRO A 51 18.04 -3.39 16.56
N THR A 52 18.69 -4.37 15.99
CA THR A 52 18.41 -4.86 14.64
C THR A 52 17.04 -5.52 14.53
N LEU A 53 16.53 -5.69 13.31
CA LEU A 53 15.27 -6.39 13.08
C LEU A 53 15.31 -7.84 13.60
N ASP A 54 16.46 -8.53 13.50
CA ASP A 54 16.64 -9.89 14.00
C ASP A 54 16.61 -9.93 15.54
N GLU A 55 17.23 -8.95 16.19
CA GLU A 55 17.19 -8.82 17.65
C GLU A 55 15.78 -8.50 18.16
N ILE A 56 15.03 -7.66 17.45
CA ILE A 56 13.63 -7.38 17.78
C ILE A 56 12.78 -8.64 17.60
N ALA A 57 12.96 -9.37 16.49
CA ALA A 57 12.21 -10.59 16.20
C ALA A 57 12.49 -11.71 17.20
N ALA A 58 13.68 -11.74 17.80
CA ALA A 58 14.08 -12.74 18.81
C ALA A 58 13.49 -12.46 20.20
N GLN A 59 12.88 -11.29 20.44
CA GLN A 59 12.29 -10.98 21.73
C GLN A 59 11.01 -11.78 21.98
N PRO A 60 10.79 -12.30 23.21
CA PRO A 60 9.61 -13.09 23.52
C PRO A 60 8.31 -12.28 23.54
N ASP A 61 8.41 -10.95 23.76
CA ASP A 61 7.28 -10.03 23.73
C ASP A 61 7.60 -8.88 22.77
N VAL A 62 6.83 -8.83 21.68
CA VAL A 62 7.09 -7.93 20.55
C VAL A 62 6.21 -6.69 20.67
N ARG A 63 6.63 -5.70 21.49
CA ARG A 63 5.88 -4.46 21.75
C ARG A 63 5.42 -3.70 20.52
N HIS A 64 6.23 -3.72 19.44
CA HIS A 64 5.94 -3.05 18.18
C HIS A 64 4.66 -3.54 17.47
N LEU A 65 4.06 -4.65 17.90
CA LEU A 65 2.75 -5.11 17.39
C LEU A 65 1.56 -4.42 18.08
N GLY A 66 1.83 -3.56 19.05
CA GLY A 66 0.84 -2.68 19.69
C GLY A 66 0.61 -1.39 18.92
N THR A 67 0.30 -0.31 19.66
CA THR A 67 0.17 1.04 19.10
C THR A 67 1.45 1.45 18.37
N PRO A 68 1.36 2.05 17.16
CA PRO A 68 2.54 2.53 16.45
C PRO A 68 3.35 3.53 17.27
N GLU A 69 4.66 3.41 17.24
CA GLU A 69 5.58 4.22 18.06
C GLU A 69 6.55 5.03 17.19
N LEU A 70 7.04 6.12 17.75
CA LEU A 70 8.14 6.87 17.13
C LEU A 70 9.37 5.98 16.99
N ALA A 71 10.11 6.19 15.92
CA ALA A 71 11.31 5.42 15.63
C ALA A 71 12.34 5.57 16.77
N PRO A 72 12.91 4.47 17.27
CA PRO A 72 13.93 4.53 18.33
C PRO A 72 15.21 5.24 17.89
N GLN A 73 15.41 5.44 16.60
CA GLN A 73 16.52 6.19 16.02
C GLN A 73 16.39 7.72 16.21
N ALA A 74 15.19 8.25 16.42
CA ALA A 74 14.94 9.69 16.47
C ALA A 74 15.89 10.47 17.42
N PRO A 75 16.21 9.99 18.63
CA PRO A 75 17.15 10.66 19.53
C PRO A 75 18.60 10.66 19.07
N HIS A 76 18.96 9.82 18.12
CA HIS A 76 20.33 9.60 17.62
C HIS A 76 20.60 10.35 16.32
N LEU A 77 19.58 10.95 15.72
CA LEU A 77 19.71 11.74 14.50
C LEU A 77 20.30 13.12 14.83
N LYS A 78 21.33 13.52 14.10
CA LYS A 78 21.85 14.88 14.19
C LYS A 78 20.83 15.89 13.68
N ASP A 79 20.23 15.60 12.54
CA ASP A 79 19.13 16.33 11.93
C ASP A 79 18.11 15.31 11.41
N PRO A 80 16.79 15.49 11.66
CA PRO A 80 15.76 14.67 11.06
C PRO A 80 15.85 14.70 9.54
N LEU A 81 15.66 13.53 8.92
CA LEU A 81 15.52 13.40 7.47
C LEU A 81 14.04 13.30 7.13
N ARG A 82 13.51 14.28 6.38
CA ARG A 82 12.14 14.25 5.86
C ARG A 82 12.15 13.98 4.37
N VAL A 83 11.44 12.94 3.97
CA VAL A 83 11.22 12.52 2.59
C VAL A 83 9.77 12.84 2.23
N VAL A 84 9.55 13.67 1.21
CA VAL A 84 8.21 14.00 0.71
C VAL A 84 8.07 13.39 -0.69
N VAL A 85 7.06 12.54 -0.87
CA VAL A 85 6.76 11.92 -2.15
C VAL A 85 5.58 12.64 -2.80
N VAL A 86 5.80 13.24 -3.97
CA VAL A 86 4.78 13.84 -4.81
C VAL A 86 4.49 12.88 -5.95
N GLY A 87 3.34 12.19 -5.91
CA GLY A 87 3.10 11.12 -6.90
C GLY A 87 1.84 10.30 -6.65
N THR A 88 1.85 9.09 -7.17
CA THR A 88 0.76 8.10 -7.02
C THR A 88 1.01 7.15 -5.86
N ASP A 89 -0.03 6.39 -5.44
CA ASP A 89 0.10 5.33 -4.44
C ASP A 89 1.17 4.30 -4.85
N ALA A 90 1.25 3.98 -6.15
CA ALA A 90 2.28 3.08 -6.68
C ALA A 90 3.71 3.64 -6.52
N ALA A 91 3.90 4.93 -6.76
CA ALA A 91 5.18 5.60 -6.57
C ALA A 91 5.59 5.55 -5.08
N LEU A 92 4.65 5.88 -4.20
CA LEU A 92 4.88 5.82 -2.75
C LEU A 92 5.24 4.40 -2.29
N SER A 93 4.52 3.38 -2.77
CA SER A 93 4.81 1.96 -2.47
C SER A 93 6.27 1.57 -2.80
N VAL A 94 6.78 2.05 -3.93
CA VAL A 94 8.18 1.80 -4.33
C VAL A 94 9.15 2.53 -3.41
N VAL A 95 8.88 3.78 -3.04
CA VAL A 95 9.72 4.53 -2.09
C VAL A 95 9.72 3.83 -0.72
N LEU A 96 8.54 3.46 -0.19
CA LEU A 96 8.41 2.70 1.05
C LEU A 96 9.17 1.37 1.00
N THR A 97 9.04 0.64 -0.11
CA THR A 97 9.78 -0.61 -0.33
C THR A 97 11.29 -0.37 -0.27
N ARG A 98 11.77 0.75 -0.83
CA ARG A 98 13.19 1.11 -0.75
C ARG A 98 13.61 1.44 0.67
N MET A 99 12.88 2.31 1.36
CA MET A 99 13.12 2.68 2.75
C MET A 99 13.18 1.46 3.67
N MET A 100 12.21 0.56 3.53
CA MET A 100 12.13 -0.69 4.29
C MET A 100 13.34 -1.61 4.03
N ARG A 101 13.71 -1.81 2.76
CA ARG A 101 14.81 -2.73 2.38
C ARG A 101 16.19 -2.20 2.74
N SER A 102 16.33 -0.90 2.89
CA SER A 102 17.57 -0.23 3.26
C SER A 102 17.58 0.23 4.72
N ASP A 103 16.59 -0.20 5.50
CA ASP A 103 16.45 -0.01 6.96
C ASP A 103 16.52 1.45 7.42
N TYR A 104 15.85 2.37 6.68
CA TYR A 104 15.70 3.77 7.12
C TYR A 104 14.22 4.21 7.20
N LEU A 105 13.34 3.32 7.73
CA LEU A 105 11.94 3.65 8.04
C LEU A 105 11.81 4.69 9.17
N TRP A 106 12.91 5.01 9.85
CA TRP A 106 12.98 6.08 10.82
C TRP A 106 12.93 7.49 10.21
N ALA A 107 13.16 7.62 8.90
CA ALA A 107 13.00 8.89 8.21
C ALA A 107 11.52 9.29 8.17
N GLU A 108 11.26 10.59 8.37
CA GLU A 108 9.91 11.15 8.28
C GLU A 108 9.40 11.10 6.84
N LEU A 109 8.15 10.71 6.66
CA LEU A 109 7.55 10.51 5.34
C LEU A 109 6.31 11.38 5.15
N GLY A 110 6.38 12.36 4.26
CA GLY A 110 5.25 13.13 3.73
C GLY A 110 4.78 12.57 2.39
N PHE A 111 3.50 12.72 2.10
CA PHE A 111 2.92 12.32 0.82
C PHE A 111 1.98 13.38 0.26
N VAL A 112 2.16 13.70 -1.03
CA VAL A 112 1.34 14.65 -1.78
C VAL A 112 0.78 13.91 -3.00
N PRO A 113 -0.50 13.53 -3.00
CA PRO A 113 -1.09 12.79 -4.10
C PRO A 113 -1.30 13.70 -5.32
N VAL A 114 -0.97 13.21 -6.51
CA VAL A 114 -1.20 13.91 -7.80
C VAL A 114 -2.51 13.48 -8.47
N GLN A 115 -3.19 12.51 -7.89
CA GLN A 115 -4.48 11.98 -8.34
C GLN A 115 -5.27 11.42 -7.16
N GLU A 116 -6.49 10.89 -7.39
CA GLU A 116 -7.24 10.20 -6.35
C GLU A 116 -6.39 9.08 -5.71
N SER A 117 -6.31 9.09 -4.38
CA SER A 117 -5.38 8.25 -3.61
C SER A 117 -6.08 7.52 -2.46
N THR A 118 -5.86 6.21 -2.39
CA THR A 118 -6.28 5.41 -1.23
C THR A 118 -5.43 5.75 0.00
N VAL A 119 -4.13 6.01 -0.19
CA VAL A 119 -3.22 6.44 0.88
C VAL A 119 -3.70 7.73 1.52
N ALA A 120 -4.00 8.75 0.71
CA ALA A 120 -4.44 10.04 1.22
C ALA A 120 -5.71 9.91 2.07
N ARG A 121 -6.66 9.08 1.63
CA ARG A 121 -7.86 8.77 2.43
C ARG A 121 -7.54 8.05 3.72
N ASN A 122 -6.69 7.02 3.67
CA ASN A 122 -6.32 6.22 4.85
C ASN A 122 -5.56 7.06 5.90
N TRP A 123 -4.70 7.97 5.46
CA TRP A 123 -3.89 8.81 6.35
C TRP A 123 -4.57 10.12 6.75
N GLY A 124 -5.78 10.40 6.23
CA GLY A 124 -6.52 11.64 6.50
C GLY A 124 -5.85 12.88 5.93
N LEU A 125 -5.17 12.74 4.78
CA LEU A 125 -4.49 13.86 4.11
C LEU A 125 -5.50 14.73 3.37
N PRO A 126 -5.23 16.05 3.20
CA PRO A 126 -6.03 16.92 2.36
C PRO A 126 -6.12 16.40 0.92
N THR A 127 -7.24 16.70 0.28
CA THR A 127 -7.48 16.31 -1.12
C THR A 127 -6.97 17.32 -2.13
N ASP A 128 -6.78 18.56 -1.72
CA ASP A 128 -6.18 19.60 -2.57
C ASP A 128 -4.66 19.58 -2.43
N PHE A 129 -3.99 19.87 -3.55
CA PHE A 129 -2.54 19.74 -3.68
C PHE A 129 -1.78 20.66 -2.72
N GLU A 130 -2.17 21.93 -2.61
CA GLU A 130 -1.45 22.93 -1.81
C GLU A 130 -1.53 22.60 -0.30
N SER A 131 -2.72 22.24 0.18
CA SER A 131 -2.88 21.81 1.57
C SER A 131 -2.13 20.51 1.85
N ALA A 132 -2.13 19.55 0.92
CA ALA A 132 -1.38 18.30 1.07
C ALA A 132 0.14 18.57 1.10
N LEU A 133 0.65 19.48 0.26
CA LEU A 133 2.05 19.89 0.27
C LEU A 133 2.40 20.59 1.58
N SER A 134 1.58 21.52 2.05
CA SER A 134 1.77 22.20 3.34
C SER A 134 1.84 21.21 4.50
N VAL A 135 0.92 20.23 4.53
CA VAL A 135 0.93 19.15 5.55
C VAL A 135 2.22 18.34 5.45
N ALA A 136 2.60 17.88 4.25
CA ALA A 136 3.80 17.06 4.05
C ALA A 136 5.09 17.77 4.47
N LEU A 137 5.15 19.11 4.33
CA LEU A 137 6.31 19.91 4.70
C LEU A 137 6.35 20.24 6.20
N SER A 138 5.21 20.46 6.86
CA SER A 138 5.18 21.12 8.18
C SER A 138 4.43 20.38 9.29
N ALA A 139 3.58 19.39 8.97
CA ALA A 139 2.82 18.68 10.00
C ALA A 139 3.71 17.80 10.91
N PRO A 140 3.21 17.42 12.09
CA PRO A 140 3.92 16.53 12.99
C PRO A 140 3.98 15.09 12.43
N VAL A 141 4.95 14.33 12.93
CA VAL A 141 5.04 12.89 12.68
C VAL A 141 4.01 12.15 13.54
N ARG A 142 3.20 11.31 12.92
CA ARG A 142 2.29 10.37 13.58
C ARG A 142 2.53 8.98 13.02
N PRO A 143 3.20 8.10 13.78
CA PRO A 143 3.55 6.77 13.29
C PRO A 143 2.34 5.96 12.86
N VAL A 144 2.54 5.09 11.86
CA VAL A 144 1.53 4.14 11.39
C VAL A 144 2.18 2.78 11.12
N PRO A 145 1.44 1.66 11.22
CA PRO A 145 1.95 0.36 10.85
C PRO A 145 2.40 0.32 9.38
N LEU A 146 3.56 -0.26 9.11
CA LEU A 146 3.93 -0.64 7.75
C LEU A 146 3.46 -2.07 7.47
N ILE A 147 2.75 -2.25 6.38
CA ILE A 147 2.37 -3.57 5.88
C ILE A 147 3.27 -3.92 4.69
N ARG A 148 3.75 -5.16 4.67
CA ARG A 148 4.54 -5.72 3.56
C ARG A 148 4.06 -7.11 3.18
N ASN A 149 4.42 -7.57 1.99
CA ASN A 149 4.22 -8.95 1.63
C ASN A 149 5.52 -9.78 1.75
N ASP A 150 5.39 -11.10 1.59
CA ASP A 150 6.51 -12.06 1.59
C ASP A 150 7.48 -11.86 0.42
N ALA A 151 7.06 -11.23 -0.68
CA ALA A 151 7.95 -10.79 -1.75
C ALA A 151 8.78 -9.53 -1.39
N GLY A 152 8.56 -8.97 -0.19
CA GLY A 152 9.28 -7.80 0.30
C GLY A 152 8.83 -6.49 -0.34
N LEU A 153 7.56 -6.38 -0.75
CA LEU A 153 6.94 -5.13 -1.21
C LEU A 153 6.16 -4.49 -0.06
N ALA A 154 6.36 -3.21 0.17
CA ALA A 154 5.54 -2.41 1.07
C ALA A 154 4.21 -2.06 0.40
N ILE A 155 3.13 -2.02 1.19
CA ILE A 155 1.80 -1.62 0.76
C ILE A 155 1.54 -0.22 1.30
N ALA A 156 1.34 0.74 0.41
CA ALA A 156 1.04 2.11 0.78
C ALA A 156 -0.46 2.33 1.03
N GLY A 157 -1.31 2.01 0.07
CA GLY A 157 -2.73 2.29 0.11
C GLY A 157 -3.62 1.05 0.15
N SER A 158 -3.36 0.07 -0.70
CA SER A 158 -4.17 -1.16 -0.72
C SER A 158 -3.48 -2.31 -1.46
N ALA A 159 -3.89 -3.54 -1.11
CA ALA A 159 -3.60 -4.68 -1.96
C ALA A 159 -4.88 -5.50 -2.19
N SER A 160 -4.88 -6.30 -3.25
CA SER A 160 -5.94 -7.27 -3.53
C SER A 160 -5.38 -8.62 -3.92
N ILE A 161 -6.13 -9.65 -3.57
CA ILE A 161 -5.87 -11.04 -3.91
C ILE A 161 -7.11 -11.53 -4.64
N SER A 162 -6.93 -12.01 -5.86
CA SER A 162 -8.02 -12.53 -6.70
C SER A 162 -7.54 -13.69 -7.54
N GLU A 163 -8.43 -14.31 -8.29
CA GLU A 163 -8.06 -15.26 -9.33
C GLU A 163 -7.36 -14.53 -10.49
N TRP A 164 -6.41 -15.21 -11.18
CA TRP A 164 -5.57 -14.60 -12.22
C TRP A 164 -6.36 -14.09 -13.43
N SER A 165 -7.39 -14.82 -13.84
CA SER A 165 -8.23 -14.49 -15.01
C SER A 165 -9.45 -13.63 -14.67
N ASN A 166 -9.55 -13.11 -13.44
CA ASN A 166 -10.70 -12.37 -12.89
C ASN A 166 -12.00 -13.20 -12.74
N GLY A 167 -11.87 -14.51 -12.67
CA GLY A 167 -12.95 -15.42 -12.30
C GLY A 167 -13.18 -15.47 -10.79
N GLU A 168 -14.06 -16.38 -10.37
CA GLU A 168 -14.20 -16.72 -8.97
C GLU A 168 -12.92 -17.37 -8.45
N ILE A 169 -12.52 -17.00 -7.24
CA ILE A 169 -11.31 -17.55 -6.63
C ILE A 169 -11.55 -19.00 -6.18
N THR A 170 -10.57 -19.86 -6.40
CA THR A 170 -10.44 -21.13 -5.69
C THR A 170 -9.32 -20.98 -4.66
N GLY A 171 -9.64 -21.21 -3.38
CA GLY A 171 -8.66 -21.11 -2.32
C GLY A 171 -9.19 -20.59 -1.01
N GLU A 172 -8.27 -20.19 -0.16
CA GLU A 172 -8.55 -19.69 1.17
C GLU A 172 -7.78 -18.41 1.45
N ILE A 173 -8.46 -17.45 2.11
CA ILE A 173 -7.83 -16.20 2.60
C ILE A 173 -8.18 -16.07 4.08
N ILE A 174 -7.15 -15.96 4.92
CA ILE A 174 -7.24 -15.93 6.38
C ILE A 174 -6.60 -14.64 6.87
N VAL A 175 -7.24 -13.97 7.82
CA VAL A 175 -6.70 -12.82 8.57
C VAL A 175 -6.47 -13.28 10.00
N ASP A 176 -5.20 -13.37 10.41
CA ASP A 176 -4.76 -13.99 11.66
C ASP A 176 -5.34 -15.42 11.82
N ASP A 177 -6.44 -15.58 12.57
CA ASP A 177 -7.18 -16.83 12.78
C ASP A 177 -8.58 -16.83 12.15
N HIS A 178 -8.98 -15.74 11.48
CA HIS A 178 -10.30 -15.56 10.89
C HIS A 178 -10.32 -15.87 9.40
N VAL A 179 -11.17 -16.80 8.96
CA VAL A 179 -11.34 -17.17 7.55
C VAL A 179 -12.26 -16.15 6.87
N VAL A 180 -11.70 -15.31 5.99
CA VAL A 180 -12.42 -14.32 5.19
C VAL A 180 -12.99 -14.92 3.91
N VAL A 181 -12.21 -15.80 3.28
CA VAL A 181 -12.58 -16.55 2.08
C VAL A 181 -12.18 -18.00 2.28
N ARG A 182 -13.14 -18.91 2.02
CA ARG A 182 -12.89 -20.33 1.73
C ARG A 182 -13.86 -20.72 0.62
N HIS A 183 -13.34 -20.87 -0.58
CA HIS A 183 -14.16 -21.07 -1.76
C HIS A 183 -13.50 -22.02 -2.76
N GLU A 184 -14.32 -22.79 -3.44
CA GLU A 184 -13.95 -23.55 -4.61
C GLU A 184 -14.84 -23.09 -5.77
N ALA A 185 -14.22 -22.53 -6.80
CA ALA A 185 -14.95 -22.01 -7.94
C ALA A 185 -15.79 -23.13 -8.59
N THR A 186 -17.09 -22.94 -8.63
CA THR A 186 -18.03 -23.84 -9.27
C THR A 186 -18.74 -23.08 -10.38
N ASN A 187 -19.08 -23.77 -11.48
CA ASN A 187 -19.82 -23.17 -12.61
C ASN A 187 -21.27 -22.81 -12.26
N THR A 188 -21.59 -22.56 -11.01
CA THR A 188 -22.96 -22.25 -10.55
C THR A 188 -23.17 -20.73 -10.52
N THR A 189 -24.34 -20.29 -10.96
CA THR A 189 -24.79 -18.90 -10.98
C THR A 189 -25.23 -18.48 -9.58
N GLY A 190 -24.28 -17.99 -8.76
CA GLY A 190 -24.53 -17.44 -7.42
C GLY A 190 -23.87 -16.06 -7.25
N ILE A 191 -24.01 -15.46 -6.07
CA ILE A 191 -23.14 -14.33 -5.68
C ILE A 191 -21.73 -14.88 -5.57
N GLY A 192 -20.87 -14.49 -6.52
CA GLY A 192 -19.54 -15.04 -6.65
C GLY A 192 -18.60 -14.59 -5.52
N THR A 193 -17.54 -15.34 -5.31
CA THR A 193 -16.43 -14.98 -4.43
C THR A 193 -15.20 -14.76 -5.28
N TYR A 194 -14.72 -13.52 -5.35
CA TYR A 194 -13.67 -13.12 -6.29
C TYR A 194 -12.30 -12.89 -5.63
N GLY A 195 -12.24 -12.96 -4.31
CA GLY A 195 -11.02 -12.78 -3.55
C GLY A 195 -11.22 -11.88 -2.34
N ALA A 196 -10.19 -11.10 -2.00
CA ALA A 196 -10.23 -10.12 -0.92
C ALA A 196 -9.43 -8.86 -1.27
N ARG A 197 -9.82 -7.75 -0.64
CA ARG A 197 -9.05 -6.51 -0.61
C ARG A 197 -8.60 -6.26 0.82
N LEU A 198 -7.38 -5.74 0.96
CA LEU A 198 -6.83 -5.31 2.23
C LEU A 198 -6.27 -3.88 2.12
N VAL A 199 -6.33 -3.14 3.22
CA VAL A 199 -5.76 -1.80 3.36
C VAL A 199 -4.98 -1.70 4.65
N PRO A 200 -3.82 -1.00 4.66
CA PRO A 200 -3.12 -0.64 5.89
C PRO A 200 -4.00 0.27 6.75
N MET A 201 -4.03 -0.01 8.05
CA MET A 201 -4.66 0.84 9.05
C MET A 201 -3.63 1.84 9.61
N VAL A 202 -4.12 2.93 10.16
CA VAL A 202 -3.25 3.90 10.86
C VAL A 202 -2.90 3.47 12.29
N ASP A 203 -3.65 2.49 12.83
CA ASP A 203 -3.47 1.95 14.18
C ASP A 203 -3.29 0.42 14.15
N ALA A 204 -3.00 -0.16 15.32
CA ALA A 204 -3.00 -1.61 15.50
C ALA A 204 -4.43 -2.19 15.28
N PRO A 205 -4.52 -3.44 14.76
CA PRO A 205 -3.45 -4.39 14.51
C PRO A 205 -2.66 -4.14 13.22
N GLY A 206 -3.15 -3.32 12.28
CA GLY A 206 -2.41 -2.83 11.12
C GLY A 206 -3.05 -3.13 9.77
N ILE A 207 -3.88 -4.14 9.63
CA ILE A 207 -4.55 -4.52 8.38
C ILE A 207 -6.05 -4.56 8.59
N LEU A 208 -6.80 -3.96 7.68
CA LEU A 208 -8.23 -4.16 7.48
C LEU A 208 -8.41 -4.95 6.19
N ALA A 209 -9.23 -6.01 6.21
CA ALA A 209 -9.52 -6.83 5.02
C ALA A 209 -11.00 -7.15 4.91
N ALA A 210 -11.47 -7.37 3.68
CA ALA A 210 -12.82 -7.80 3.38
C ALA A 210 -12.87 -8.65 2.10
N LYS A 211 -13.85 -9.54 2.00
CA LYS A 211 -14.11 -10.38 0.83
C LYS A 211 -14.62 -9.53 -0.34
N ALA A 212 -14.17 -9.82 -1.54
CA ALA A 212 -14.66 -9.25 -2.78
C ALA A 212 -15.76 -10.14 -3.37
N VAL A 213 -16.95 -9.56 -3.60
CA VAL A 213 -18.15 -10.24 -4.15
C VAL A 213 -18.41 -9.90 -5.61
N SER A 214 -17.56 -9.10 -6.22
CA SER A 214 -17.53 -8.85 -7.66
C SER A 214 -16.08 -8.91 -8.15
N PRO A 215 -15.85 -9.09 -9.48
CA PRO A 215 -14.51 -9.11 -10.03
C PRO A 215 -13.70 -7.91 -9.56
N VAL A 216 -12.54 -8.19 -8.97
CA VAL A 216 -11.59 -7.13 -8.60
C VAL A 216 -11.00 -6.64 -9.91
N ALA A 217 -11.42 -5.44 -10.35
CA ALA A 217 -10.84 -4.85 -11.55
C ALA A 217 -9.32 -4.90 -11.41
N ALA A 218 -8.65 -5.50 -12.39
CA ALA A 218 -7.22 -5.29 -12.51
C ALA A 218 -7.08 -3.77 -12.58
N SER A 219 -6.60 -3.17 -11.49
CA SER A 219 -6.49 -1.71 -11.40
C SER A 219 -5.83 -1.23 -12.65
N ALA A 220 -6.45 -0.24 -13.25
CA ALA A 220 -5.99 0.35 -14.46
C ALA A 220 -4.48 0.52 -14.41
N SER A 221 -3.80 -0.33 -15.14
CA SER A 221 -2.47 -0.01 -15.58
C SER A 221 -2.58 1.35 -16.19
N PHE A 222 -1.92 2.34 -15.61
CA PHE A 222 -1.68 3.64 -16.17
C PHE A 222 -2.30 3.88 -17.56
N GLY A 223 -3.42 4.61 -17.63
CA GLY A 223 -3.82 5.36 -18.81
C GLY A 223 -4.33 4.59 -20.03
N LEU A 224 -4.69 3.33 -19.94
CA LEU A 224 -5.47 2.66 -20.98
C LEU A 224 -6.90 2.51 -20.47
N ALA A 225 -7.79 3.36 -20.99
CA ALA A 225 -9.22 3.13 -20.90
C ALA A 225 -9.49 1.68 -21.32
N ALA A 226 -10.06 0.90 -20.40
CA ALA A 226 -10.60 -0.39 -20.76
C ALA A 226 -11.67 -0.14 -21.82
N ASP A 227 -11.36 -0.52 -23.06
CA ASP A 227 -12.33 -0.56 -24.14
C ASP A 227 -13.36 -1.61 -23.71
N THR A 228 -14.45 -1.10 -23.10
CA THR A 228 -15.59 -1.92 -22.76
C THR A 228 -16.27 -2.28 -24.07
N ALA A 229 -15.86 -3.40 -24.66
CA ALA A 229 -16.57 -4.02 -25.74
C ALA A 229 -18.02 -4.21 -25.27
N LYS A 230 -18.92 -3.38 -25.83
CA LYS A 230 -20.37 -3.50 -25.60
C LYS A 230 -20.81 -4.88 -26.05
N PRO A 231 -21.35 -5.74 -25.18
CA PRO A 231 -21.91 -7.00 -25.61
C PRO A 231 -23.11 -6.72 -26.51
N SER A 232 -23.00 -7.03 -27.80
CA SER A 232 -24.07 -6.93 -28.77
C SER A 232 -24.85 -8.24 -28.77
N GLY A 233 -26.09 -8.22 -28.31
CA GLY A 233 -27.00 -9.36 -28.40
C GLY A 233 -28.28 -9.19 -27.58
N PHE A 234 -29.41 -9.63 -28.14
CA PHE A 234 -30.73 -9.50 -27.49
C PHE A 234 -30.84 -10.19 -26.11
N GLY A 235 -30.04 -11.23 -25.86
CA GLY A 235 -29.95 -11.91 -24.57
C GLY A 235 -29.26 -11.09 -23.49
N ALA A 236 -28.36 -10.15 -23.83
CA ALA A 236 -27.68 -9.28 -22.91
C ALA A 236 -28.60 -8.19 -22.37
N TRP A 237 -29.57 -7.72 -23.19
CA TRP A 237 -30.57 -6.71 -22.80
C TRP A 237 -31.57 -7.22 -21.75
N LEU A 238 -31.97 -8.51 -21.82
CA LEU A 238 -32.85 -9.09 -20.79
C LEU A 238 -32.14 -9.28 -19.45
N ARG A 239 -30.85 -9.65 -19.44
CA ARG A 239 -30.06 -9.78 -18.20
C ARG A 239 -29.82 -8.44 -17.52
N SER A 240 -29.63 -7.36 -18.27
CA SER A 240 -29.40 -6.03 -17.71
C SER A 240 -30.60 -5.43 -16.97
N LYS A 241 -31.81 -5.97 -17.18
CA LYS A 241 -33.03 -5.51 -16.49
C LYS A 241 -33.28 -6.15 -15.12
N PHE A 242 -32.60 -7.25 -14.80
CA PHE A 242 -32.86 -8.00 -13.55
C PHE A 242 -31.65 -8.12 -12.62
N SER A 243 -30.48 -7.61 -13.00
CA SER A 243 -29.31 -7.55 -12.14
C SER A 243 -28.54 -6.29 -12.50
N SER A 244 -28.57 -5.28 -11.65
CA SER A 244 -27.55 -4.23 -11.74
C SER A 244 -26.19 -4.93 -11.62
N PRO A 245 -25.29 -4.81 -12.61
CA PRO A 245 -23.95 -5.39 -12.45
C PRO A 245 -23.34 -4.80 -11.21
N ALA A 246 -22.91 -5.65 -10.27
CA ALA A 246 -22.21 -5.21 -9.08
C ALA A 246 -21.01 -4.33 -9.51
N ALA A 247 -20.81 -3.21 -8.83
CA ALA A 247 -19.67 -2.34 -9.13
C ALA A 247 -18.37 -3.15 -9.03
N PRO A 248 -17.39 -2.95 -9.93
CA PRO A 248 -16.13 -3.69 -9.88
C PRO A 248 -15.47 -3.54 -8.50
N GLY A 249 -15.03 -4.65 -7.90
CA GLY A 249 -14.36 -4.66 -6.60
C GLY A 249 -15.28 -4.38 -5.43
N GLN A 250 -16.60 -4.65 -5.54
CA GLN A 250 -17.53 -4.54 -4.43
C GLN A 250 -17.13 -5.51 -3.31
N LEU A 251 -17.11 -5.00 -2.09
CA LEU A 251 -16.76 -5.74 -0.89
C LEU A 251 -17.99 -6.15 -0.11
N ASP A 252 -17.89 -7.27 0.59
CA ASP A 252 -18.88 -7.77 1.53
C ASP A 252 -18.60 -7.17 2.91
N GLU A 253 -19.45 -6.25 3.34
CA GLU A 253 -19.28 -5.51 4.59
C GLU A 253 -19.36 -6.43 5.83
N ASP A 254 -20.09 -7.54 5.74
CA ASP A 254 -20.21 -8.51 6.83
C ASP A 254 -18.92 -9.32 7.07
N THR A 255 -17.98 -9.28 6.13
CA THR A 255 -16.69 -9.97 6.21
C THR A 255 -15.53 -9.08 6.62
N VAL A 256 -15.80 -7.81 6.92
CA VAL A 256 -14.75 -6.87 7.35
C VAL A 256 -14.12 -7.35 8.66
N CYS A 257 -12.82 -7.54 8.63
CA CYS A 257 -12.04 -7.93 9.80
C CYS A 257 -10.69 -7.25 9.84
N THR A 258 -10.10 -7.20 11.02
CA THR A 258 -8.79 -6.61 11.25
C THR A 258 -7.80 -7.65 11.76
N GLY A 259 -6.53 -7.51 11.39
CA GLY A 259 -5.48 -8.42 11.85
C GLY A 259 -4.08 -7.87 11.59
N ARG A 260 -3.09 -8.66 11.97
CA ARG A 260 -1.67 -8.36 11.77
C ARG A 260 -1.11 -9.03 10.53
N ALA A 261 -1.76 -10.09 10.08
CA ALA A 261 -1.36 -10.85 8.90
C ALA A 261 -2.58 -11.27 8.07
N VAL A 262 -2.40 -11.33 6.75
CA VAL A 262 -3.33 -11.93 5.79
C VAL A 262 -2.57 -12.98 5.03
N GLN A 263 -3.05 -14.22 5.06
CA GLN A 263 -2.48 -15.33 4.31
C GLN A 263 -3.48 -15.80 3.27
N ALA A 264 -3.01 -16.03 2.07
CA ALA A 264 -3.83 -16.61 1.01
C ALA A 264 -3.12 -17.80 0.35
N GLY A 265 -3.91 -18.82 0.06
CA GLY A 265 -3.49 -20.01 -0.67
C GLY A 265 -4.53 -20.44 -1.68
N GLY A 266 -4.10 -20.82 -2.89
CA GLY A 266 -4.94 -21.28 -3.98
C GLY A 266 -4.17 -21.33 -5.29
N PRO A 267 -4.71 -21.98 -6.32
CA PRO A 267 -4.09 -21.97 -7.64
C PRO A 267 -4.21 -20.59 -8.28
N GLU A 268 -3.18 -20.18 -9.02
CA GLU A 268 -3.18 -19.01 -9.92
C GLU A 268 -3.74 -17.71 -9.31
N LEU A 269 -3.28 -17.37 -8.09
CA LEU A 269 -3.67 -16.13 -7.44
C LEU A 269 -2.99 -14.93 -8.12
N ARG A 270 -3.77 -13.88 -8.38
CA ARG A 270 -3.31 -12.55 -8.76
C ARG A 270 -3.16 -11.69 -7.51
N VAL A 271 -2.01 -11.09 -7.37
CA VAL A 271 -1.72 -10.12 -6.31
C VAL A 271 -1.51 -8.75 -6.95
N VAL A 272 -2.27 -7.77 -6.51
CA VAL A 272 -2.13 -6.36 -6.92
C VAL A 272 -1.79 -5.54 -5.70
N VAL A 273 -0.72 -4.76 -5.76
CA VAL A 273 -0.29 -3.84 -4.69
C VAL A 273 -0.30 -2.43 -5.25
N ASP A 274 -1.08 -1.55 -4.64
CA ASP A 274 -1.19 -0.12 -5.02
C ASP A 274 -1.38 0.09 -6.54
N GLY A 275 -2.25 -0.74 -7.13
CA GLY A 275 -2.56 -0.71 -8.55
C GLY A 275 -1.57 -1.46 -9.46
N VAL A 276 -0.49 -1.99 -8.92
CA VAL A 276 0.51 -2.74 -9.69
C VAL A 276 0.31 -4.25 -9.53
N SER A 277 -0.05 -4.93 -10.61
CA SER A 277 -0.22 -6.38 -10.62
C SER A 277 1.13 -7.11 -10.60
N ALA A 278 1.20 -8.22 -9.86
CA ALA A 278 2.30 -9.17 -10.00
C ALA A 278 2.42 -9.64 -11.46
N LYS A 279 3.66 -9.93 -11.89
CA LYS A 279 3.94 -10.32 -13.28
C LYS A 279 3.51 -11.76 -13.60
N ARG A 280 3.29 -12.58 -12.58
CA ARG A 280 2.95 -14.01 -12.70
C ARG A 280 1.98 -14.38 -11.58
N PRO A 281 1.12 -15.38 -11.80
CA PRO A 281 0.31 -15.94 -10.74
C PRO A 281 1.19 -16.56 -9.65
N VAL A 282 0.66 -16.59 -8.43
CA VAL A 282 1.29 -17.25 -7.29
C VAL A 282 0.29 -18.23 -6.67
N ASN A 283 0.79 -19.24 -5.96
CA ASN A 283 -0.08 -20.20 -5.27
C ASN A 283 -0.31 -19.82 -3.80
N ARG A 284 0.48 -18.87 -3.29
CA ARG A 284 0.34 -18.34 -1.94
C ARG A 284 0.93 -16.93 -1.86
N VAL A 285 0.41 -16.14 -0.96
CA VAL A 285 0.94 -14.83 -0.58
C VAL A 285 0.63 -14.58 0.88
N THR A 286 1.55 -13.93 1.58
CA THR A 286 1.34 -13.44 2.94
C THR A 286 1.61 -11.95 2.99
N PHE A 287 0.67 -11.21 3.56
CA PHE A 287 0.85 -9.82 3.96
C PHE A 287 0.92 -9.77 5.48
N TYR A 288 1.80 -8.95 6.02
CA TYR A 288 1.95 -8.84 7.47
C TYR A 288 2.53 -7.50 7.89
N ARG A 289 2.25 -7.12 9.14
CA ARG A 289 2.81 -5.92 9.73
C ARG A 289 4.32 -6.09 9.91
N HIS A 290 5.05 -5.08 9.44
CA HIS A 290 6.50 -5.01 9.59
C HIS A 290 6.89 -4.70 11.04
N LEU A 291 8.11 -5.05 11.42
CA LEU A 291 8.63 -4.84 12.78
C LEU A 291 8.93 -3.38 13.15
N ARG A 292 9.02 -2.50 12.17
CA ARG A 292 9.19 -1.06 12.36
C ARG A 292 8.00 -0.31 11.75
N ASP A 293 7.54 0.69 12.46
CA ASP A 293 6.44 1.55 12.01
C ASP A 293 6.96 2.67 11.08
N LEU A 294 6.10 3.15 10.20
CA LEU A 294 6.36 4.33 9.36
C LEU A 294 6.23 5.61 10.18
N GLN A 295 7.10 6.57 9.92
CA GLN A 295 7.09 7.88 10.55
C GLN A 295 6.34 8.88 9.64
N VAL A 296 5.02 8.75 9.54
CA VAL A 296 4.20 9.51 8.60
C VAL A 296 3.93 10.92 9.10
N VAL A 297 4.17 11.90 8.22
CA VAL A 297 3.83 13.31 8.43
C VAL A 297 2.37 13.52 8.05
N ARG A 298 1.49 13.71 9.04
CA ARG A 298 0.05 13.82 8.84
C ARG A 298 -0.63 14.65 9.93
N PRO A 299 -1.87 15.15 9.68
CA PRO A 299 -2.65 15.94 10.65
C PRO A 299 -2.88 15.24 11.97
#